data_822db5629a5c5697c23ab6300d6d83fe
#
_entry.id   822db5629a5c5697c23ab6300d6d83fe
#
_cell.length_a   1.000
_cell.length_b   1.000
_cell.length_c   1.000
_cell.angle_alpha   90.00
_cell.angle_beta   90.00
_cell.angle_gamma   90.00
#
_symmetry.space_group_name_H-M   'P 1'
#
loop_
_entity.id
_entity.type
_entity.pdbx_description
1 polymer ?
#
loop_
_entity_poly.entity_id
_entity_poly.type
_entity_poly.pdbx_seq_one_letter_code
_entity_poly.pdbx_strand_id
1 'polypeptide(L)'
;MKTKAIFLDVDGTLISFKTHKIPQTTIDALNQVHNNGIKIIIATGRVATDLGELDAIPYDAVVSLNGSHCLLRDGTEITSRQISHEDFRIVRNLAEKYGFPLALEVDKGIFVNYVNDTVIALSELTNHPIPLVVDIDKEFNECKCRQLCIYCGEDVEKEIMTQLPNLTVSRWNPYF
;
A
#
# COMPACT_ATOMS: atom_id res chain seq x y z
N MET A 1 10.82 11.74 -28.92
CA MET A 1 10.16 10.52 -28.41
C MET A 1 8.69 10.86 -28.16
N LYS A 2 7.75 9.97 -28.49
CA LYS A 2 6.32 10.18 -28.17
C LYS A 2 6.01 9.46 -26.86
N THR A 3 5.39 10.16 -25.90
CA THR A 3 4.92 9.55 -24.63
C THR A 3 3.95 8.43 -24.93
N LYS A 4 4.14 7.25 -24.31
CA LYS A 4 3.29 6.07 -24.48
C LYS A 4 2.49 5.72 -23.23
N ALA A 5 2.99 6.09 -22.05
CA ALA A 5 2.37 5.85 -20.77
C ALA A 5 2.72 6.95 -19.78
N ILE A 6 1.82 7.19 -18.82
CA ILE A 6 2.06 8.00 -17.63
C ILE A 6 1.79 7.15 -16.39
N PHE A 7 2.56 7.38 -15.34
CA PHE A 7 2.40 6.77 -14.04
C PHE A 7 1.96 7.85 -13.06
N LEU A 8 0.92 7.57 -12.30
CA LEU A 8 0.30 8.53 -11.39
C LEU A 8 0.17 7.91 -10.00
N ASP A 9 0.66 8.63 -9.02
CA ASP A 9 0.42 8.32 -7.62
C ASP A 9 -0.99 8.79 -7.19
N VAL A 10 -1.52 8.22 -6.13
CA VAL A 10 -2.88 8.47 -5.65
C VAL A 10 -2.90 9.56 -4.60
N ASP A 11 -2.25 9.30 -3.45
CA ASP A 11 -2.38 10.10 -2.24
C ASP A 11 -1.54 11.37 -2.30
N GLY A 12 -2.21 12.53 -2.29
CA GLY A 12 -1.53 13.82 -2.48
C GLY A 12 -1.23 14.18 -3.94
N THR A 13 -1.48 13.28 -4.90
CA THR A 13 -1.30 13.50 -6.34
C THR A 13 -2.64 13.56 -7.06
N LEU A 14 -3.34 12.44 -7.21
CA LEU A 14 -4.68 12.38 -7.79
C LEU A 14 -5.75 12.80 -6.79
N ILE A 15 -5.63 12.32 -5.55
CA ILE A 15 -6.55 12.60 -4.45
C ILE A 15 -5.89 13.57 -3.47
N SER A 16 -6.51 14.74 -3.30
CA SER A 16 -6.04 15.73 -2.33
C SER A 16 -6.34 15.27 -0.90
N PHE A 17 -5.38 15.36 0.01
CA PHE A 17 -5.58 15.15 1.46
C PHE A 17 -6.62 16.09 2.10
N LYS A 18 -6.97 17.20 1.44
CA LYS A 18 -7.97 18.15 1.95
C LYS A 18 -9.39 17.84 1.53
N THR A 19 -9.58 17.33 0.32
CA THR A 19 -10.92 17.14 -0.28
C THR A 19 -11.29 15.67 -0.40
N HIS A 20 -10.30 14.76 -0.31
CA HIS A 20 -10.42 13.31 -0.52
C HIS A 20 -11.14 12.98 -1.85
N LYS A 21 -10.94 13.80 -2.88
CA LYS A 21 -11.58 13.66 -4.19
C LYS A 21 -10.61 13.98 -5.31
N ILE A 22 -10.85 13.38 -6.48
CA ILE A 22 -10.20 13.75 -7.74
C ILE A 22 -10.95 14.94 -8.34
N PRO A 23 -10.28 16.07 -8.64
CA PRO A 23 -10.93 17.22 -9.30
C PRO A 23 -11.49 16.86 -10.69
N GLN A 24 -12.65 17.41 -11.05
CA GLN A 24 -13.25 17.15 -12.37
C GLN A 24 -12.30 17.52 -13.52
N THR A 25 -11.55 18.60 -13.38
CA THR A 25 -10.54 19.01 -14.38
C THR A 25 -9.45 17.97 -14.60
N THR A 26 -9.07 17.24 -13.54
CA THR A 26 -8.11 16.11 -13.62
C THR A 26 -8.74 14.94 -14.35
N ILE A 27 -9.99 14.58 -14.03
CA ILE A 27 -10.73 13.51 -14.71
C ILE A 27 -10.84 13.82 -16.23
N ASP A 28 -11.20 15.05 -16.59
CA ASP A 28 -11.34 15.48 -17.99
C ASP A 28 -10.00 15.41 -18.74
N ALA A 29 -8.91 15.85 -18.10
CA ALA A 29 -7.57 15.78 -18.67
C ALA A 29 -7.10 14.32 -18.88
N LEU A 30 -7.35 13.43 -17.92
CA LEU A 30 -6.98 12.02 -18.04
C LEU A 30 -7.79 11.31 -19.13
N ASN A 31 -9.07 11.64 -19.28
CA ASN A 31 -9.88 11.14 -20.39
C ASN A 31 -9.28 11.58 -21.76
N GLN A 32 -8.84 12.83 -21.88
CA GLN A 32 -8.19 13.30 -23.10
C GLN A 32 -6.86 12.57 -23.37
N VAL A 33 -6.04 12.36 -22.33
CA VAL A 33 -4.78 11.63 -22.42
C VAL A 33 -5.01 10.20 -22.91
N HIS A 34 -5.97 9.50 -22.30
CA HIS A 34 -6.32 8.13 -22.65
C HIS A 34 -6.87 8.02 -24.07
N ASN A 35 -7.76 8.96 -24.48
CA ASN A 35 -8.31 9.02 -25.84
C ASN A 35 -7.24 9.28 -26.91
N ASN A 36 -6.11 9.88 -26.55
CA ASN A 36 -4.94 10.04 -27.43
C ASN A 36 -4.03 8.79 -27.47
N GLY A 37 -4.47 7.68 -26.88
CA GLY A 37 -3.76 6.39 -26.89
C GLY A 37 -2.58 6.33 -25.93
N ILE A 38 -2.50 7.20 -24.93
CA ILE A 38 -1.50 7.16 -23.87
C ILE A 38 -2.06 6.32 -22.73
N LYS A 39 -1.29 5.31 -22.31
CA LYS A 39 -1.66 4.43 -21.19
C LYS A 39 -1.55 5.16 -19.86
N ILE A 40 -2.51 4.92 -18.96
CA ILE A 40 -2.51 5.46 -17.61
C ILE A 40 -2.31 4.33 -16.63
N ILE A 41 -1.22 4.39 -15.86
CA ILE A 41 -0.87 3.41 -14.86
C ILE A 41 -0.91 4.10 -13.48
N ILE A 42 -1.66 3.52 -12.57
CA ILE A 42 -1.67 3.95 -11.17
C ILE A 42 -0.50 3.30 -10.44
N ALA A 43 0.24 4.06 -9.63
CA ALA A 43 1.34 3.56 -8.81
C ALA A 43 1.12 4.04 -7.36
N THR A 44 0.83 3.12 -6.44
CA THR A 44 0.38 3.44 -5.08
C THR A 44 0.88 2.45 -4.04
N GLY A 45 0.98 2.90 -2.78
CA GLY A 45 1.16 2.03 -1.62
C GLY A 45 -0.10 1.28 -1.20
N ARG A 46 -1.30 1.72 -1.65
CA ARG A 46 -2.57 1.09 -1.28
C ARG A 46 -2.73 -0.32 -1.85
N VAL A 47 -3.55 -1.15 -1.18
CA VAL A 47 -4.04 -2.41 -1.76
C VAL A 47 -4.93 -2.13 -2.97
N ALA A 48 -4.87 -3.00 -3.98
CA ALA A 48 -5.64 -2.81 -5.22
C ALA A 48 -7.16 -2.82 -5.01
N THR A 49 -7.65 -3.42 -3.93
CA THR A 49 -9.08 -3.42 -3.56
C THR A 49 -9.56 -2.12 -2.91
N ASP A 50 -8.65 -1.21 -2.55
CA ASP A 50 -8.94 0.08 -1.91
C ASP A 50 -8.70 1.25 -2.88
N LEU A 51 -9.27 1.16 -4.07
CA LEU A 51 -9.08 2.12 -5.16
C LEU A 51 -10.41 2.58 -5.79
N GLY A 52 -11.52 2.46 -5.06
CA GLY A 52 -12.86 2.77 -5.60
C GLY A 52 -13.02 4.21 -6.12
N GLU A 53 -12.28 5.18 -5.57
CA GLU A 53 -12.31 6.56 -6.05
C GLU A 53 -11.72 6.71 -7.47
N LEU A 54 -10.89 5.77 -7.91
CA LEU A 54 -10.27 5.77 -9.23
C LEU A 54 -11.20 5.27 -10.35
N ASP A 55 -12.38 4.75 -10.02
CA ASP A 55 -13.36 4.32 -11.03
C ASP A 55 -13.79 5.47 -11.95
N ALA A 56 -13.64 6.71 -11.46
CA ALA A 56 -13.94 7.91 -12.23
C ALA A 56 -12.93 8.19 -13.37
N ILE A 57 -11.76 7.56 -13.40
CA ILE A 57 -10.71 7.81 -14.39
C ILE A 57 -10.41 6.57 -15.24
N PRO A 58 -9.97 6.75 -16.50
CA PRO A 58 -9.65 5.63 -17.40
C PRO A 58 -8.20 5.16 -17.18
N TYR A 59 -7.93 4.33 -16.16
CA TYR A 59 -6.61 3.71 -16.01
C TYR A 59 -6.56 2.32 -16.67
N ASP A 60 -5.36 1.88 -17.07
CA ASP A 60 -5.11 0.61 -17.76
C ASP A 60 -4.55 -0.47 -16.82
N ALA A 61 -3.76 -0.06 -15.83
CA ALA A 61 -3.11 -0.96 -14.89
C ALA A 61 -2.84 -0.27 -13.54
N VAL A 62 -2.63 -1.08 -12.51
CA VAL A 62 -2.25 -0.64 -11.16
C VAL A 62 -0.96 -1.35 -10.74
N VAL A 63 -0.01 -0.57 -10.26
CA VAL A 63 1.15 -0.99 -9.49
C VAL A 63 0.82 -0.67 -8.03
N SER A 64 0.32 -1.65 -7.29
CA SER A 64 -0.13 -1.51 -5.90
C SER A 64 0.89 -2.05 -4.91
N LEU A 65 0.71 -1.74 -3.63
CA LEU A 65 1.57 -2.17 -2.53
C LEU A 65 3.06 -1.91 -2.85
N ASN A 66 3.37 -0.68 -3.26
CA ASN A 66 4.72 -0.24 -3.61
C ASN A 66 5.42 -1.15 -4.66
N GLY A 67 4.65 -1.78 -5.55
CA GLY A 67 5.16 -2.65 -6.63
C GLY A 67 5.14 -4.14 -6.33
N SER A 68 4.71 -4.57 -5.15
CA SER A 68 4.60 -6.00 -4.84
C SER A 68 3.39 -6.69 -5.48
N HIS A 69 2.40 -5.92 -5.97
CA HIS A 69 1.25 -6.45 -6.70
C HIS A 69 0.88 -5.57 -7.89
N CYS A 70 0.95 -6.12 -9.11
CA CYS A 70 0.60 -5.39 -10.33
C CYS A 70 -0.53 -6.10 -11.06
N LEU A 71 -1.56 -5.32 -11.42
CA LEU A 71 -2.78 -5.80 -12.07
C LEU A 71 -3.12 -4.96 -13.28
N LEU A 72 -3.70 -5.57 -14.31
CA LEU A 72 -4.50 -4.85 -15.30
C LEU A 72 -5.82 -4.40 -14.67
N ARG A 73 -6.50 -3.43 -15.30
CA ARG A 73 -7.80 -2.93 -14.81
C ARG A 73 -8.88 -4.02 -14.72
N ASP A 74 -8.81 -5.03 -15.55
CA ASP A 74 -9.74 -6.17 -15.55
C ASP A 74 -9.45 -7.21 -14.44
N GLY A 75 -8.45 -6.95 -13.58
CA GLY A 75 -8.04 -7.83 -12.50
C GLY A 75 -7.01 -8.89 -12.90
N THR A 76 -6.58 -8.94 -14.17
CA THR A 76 -5.53 -9.87 -14.61
C THR A 76 -4.22 -9.54 -13.88
N GLU A 77 -3.69 -10.51 -13.12
CA GLU A 77 -2.43 -10.36 -12.38
C GLU A 77 -1.23 -10.37 -13.35
N ILE A 78 -0.42 -9.30 -13.33
CA ILE A 78 0.83 -9.19 -14.09
C ILE A 78 1.98 -9.75 -13.27
N THR A 79 2.05 -9.36 -11.99
CA THR A 79 3.04 -9.86 -11.04
C THR A 79 2.53 -9.76 -9.61
N SER A 80 2.99 -10.69 -8.77
CA SER A 80 2.65 -10.74 -7.36
C SER A 80 3.85 -11.26 -6.58
N ARG A 81 4.30 -10.49 -5.60
CA ARG A 81 5.36 -10.89 -4.67
C ARG A 81 4.77 -10.95 -3.28
N GLN A 82 5.07 -12.02 -2.56
CA GLN A 82 4.59 -12.23 -1.20
C GLN A 82 5.76 -12.16 -0.24
N ILE A 83 5.49 -11.73 0.98
CA ILE A 83 6.43 -11.82 2.10
C ILE A 83 6.65 -13.31 2.40
N SER A 84 7.90 -13.72 2.53
CA SER A 84 8.23 -15.10 2.89
C SER A 84 7.89 -15.40 4.35
N HIS A 85 7.65 -16.67 4.67
CA HIS A 85 7.46 -17.10 6.08
C HIS A 85 8.67 -16.79 6.96
N GLU A 86 9.86 -16.82 6.40
CA GLU A 86 11.09 -16.48 7.13
C GLU A 86 11.15 -15.00 7.44
N ASP A 87 10.93 -14.12 6.45
CA ASP A 87 10.92 -12.68 6.65
C ASP A 87 9.81 -12.23 7.61
N PHE A 88 8.60 -12.79 7.47
CA PHE A 88 7.49 -12.53 8.39
C PHE A 88 7.88 -12.91 9.83
N ARG A 89 8.45 -14.09 10.05
CA ARG A 89 8.87 -14.56 11.38
C ARG A 89 9.91 -13.62 12.00
N ILE A 90 10.86 -13.13 11.21
CA ILE A 90 11.86 -12.17 11.68
C ILE A 90 11.18 -10.88 12.14
N VAL A 91 10.34 -10.27 11.30
CA VAL A 91 9.63 -9.02 11.63
C VAL A 91 8.72 -9.19 12.83
N ARG A 92 7.97 -10.30 12.89
CA ARG A 92 7.06 -10.62 13.99
C ARG A 92 7.78 -10.72 15.34
N ASN A 93 8.95 -11.40 15.37
CA ASN A 93 9.76 -11.53 16.58
C ASN A 93 10.35 -10.16 17.01
N LEU A 94 10.75 -9.33 16.05
CA LEU A 94 11.23 -7.99 16.34
C LEU A 94 10.10 -7.06 16.82
N ALA A 95 8.89 -7.21 16.27
CA ALA A 95 7.71 -6.50 16.74
C ALA A 95 7.41 -6.83 18.22
N GLU A 96 7.51 -8.11 18.60
CA GLU A 96 7.37 -8.53 19.99
C GLU A 96 8.50 -7.99 20.89
N LYS A 97 9.75 -8.07 20.42
CA LYS A 97 10.94 -7.61 21.16
C LYS A 97 10.90 -6.11 21.46
N TYR A 98 10.50 -5.30 20.48
CA TYR A 98 10.49 -3.82 20.58
C TYR A 98 9.13 -3.24 20.92
N GLY A 99 8.07 -4.04 20.97
CA GLY A 99 6.74 -3.62 21.39
C GLY A 99 6.05 -2.69 20.40
N PHE A 100 6.19 -2.91 19.08
CA PHE A 100 5.47 -2.14 18.06
C PHE A 100 4.38 -2.96 17.37
N PRO A 101 3.26 -2.33 16.96
CA PRO A 101 2.24 -3.00 16.15
C PRO A 101 2.80 -3.42 14.80
N LEU A 102 2.34 -4.58 14.33
CA LEU A 102 2.63 -5.12 13.02
C LEU A 102 1.32 -5.37 12.29
N ALA A 103 1.18 -4.81 11.09
CA ALA A 103 0.03 -5.08 10.25
C ALA A 103 0.41 -5.85 8.99
N LEU A 104 -0.54 -6.67 8.53
CA LEU A 104 -0.52 -7.40 7.26
C LEU A 104 -1.41 -6.66 6.26
N GLU A 105 -0.87 -6.37 5.09
CA GLU A 105 -1.66 -5.89 3.96
C GLU A 105 -1.88 -7.04 2.98
N VAL A 106 -3.13 -7.46 2.90
CA VAL A 106 -3.60 -8.62 2.14
C VAL A 106 -4.79 -8.24 1.25
N ASP A 107 -5.21 -9.13 0.34
CA ASP A 107 -6.31 -8.83 -0.60
C ASP A 107 -7.64 -8.47 0.10
N LYS A 108 -7.85 -8.95 1.33
CA LYS A 108 -9.06 -8.68 2.12
C LYS A 108 -9.03 -7.35 2.88
N GLY A 109 -7.88 -6.66 2.91
CA GLY A 109 -7.69 -5.42 3.66
C GLY A 109 -6.44 -5.42 4.53
N ILE A 110 -6.47 -4.62 5.59
CA ILE A 110 -5.35 -4.46 6.53
C ILE A 110 -5.76 -5.06 7.88
N PHE A 111 -4.92 -5.93 8.42
CA PHE A 111 -5.09 -6.56 9.72
C PHE A 111 -3.90 -6.26 10.62
N VAL A 112 -4.12 -6.08 11.92
CA VAL A 112 -3.07 -5.72 12.89
C VAL A 112 -3.08 -6.66 14.08
N ASN A 113 -1.92 -6.90 14.70
CA ASN A 113 -1.82 -7.72 15.91
C ASN A 113 -2.39 -7.03 17.16
N TYR A 114 -2.26 -5.70 17.26
CA TYR A 114 -2.90 -4.86 18.29
C TYR A 114 -2.92 -3.40 17.86
N VAL A 115 -3.77 -2.61 18.49
CA VAL A 115 -3.92 -1.16 18.21
C VAL A 115 -3.26 -0.36 19.35
N ASN A 116 -2.49 0.66 18.97
CA ASN A 116 -1.96 1.70 19.87
C ASN A 116 -2.21 3.08 19.26
N ASP A 117 -1.74 4.13 19.93
CA ASP A 117 -1.92 5.52 19.49
C ASP A 117 -1.33 5.78 18.10
N THR A 118 -0.25 5.10 17.72
CA THR A 118 0.37 5.25 16.39
C THR A 118 -0.53 4.69 15.27
N VAL A 119 -1.17 3.53 15.51
CA VAL A 119 -2.13 2.93 14.56
C VAL A 119 -3.36 3.85 14.41
N ILE A 120 -3.85 4.41 15.53
CA ILE A 120 -4.98 5.35 15.52
C ILE A 120 -4.62 6.60 14.73
N ALA A 121 -3.45 7.21 15.02
CA ALA A 121 -3.00 8.42 14.34
C ALA A 121 -2.83 8.22 12.82
N LEU A 122 -2.33 7.05 12.38
CA LEU A 122 -2.24 6.73 10.95
C LEU A 122 -3.63 6.63 10.32
N SER A 123 -4.55 5.92 10.97
CA SER A 123 -5.93 5.77 10.47
C SER A 123 -6.63 7.11 10.31
N GLU A 124 -6.47 8.02 11.28
CA GLU A 124 -6.99 9.39 11.21
C GLU A 124 -6.34 10.20 10.08
N LEU A 125 -5.00 10.15 9.96
CA LEU A 125 -4.26 10.89 8.93
C LEU A 125 -4.67 10.47 7.52
N THR A 126 -4.88 9.18 7.30
CA THR A 126 -5.24 8.61 5.99
C THR A 126 -6.75 8.58 5.75
N ASN A 127 -7.55 8.94 6.75
CA ASN A 127 -9.02 8.82 6.72
C ASN A 127 -9.50 7.39 6.41
N HIS A 128 -8.77 6.40 6.94
CA HIS A 128 -9.13 4.99 6.83
C HIS A 128 -9.63 4.44 8.18
N PRO A 129 -10.47 3.41 8.19
CA PRO A 129 -10.87 2.77 9.44
C PRO A 129 -9.66 2.14 10.14
N ILE A 130 -9.73 2.08 11.47
CA ILE A 130 -8.73 1.36 12.27
C ILE A 130 -8.71 -0.11 11.83
N PRO A 131 -7.52 -0.69 11.54
CA PRO A 131 -7.40 -2.08 11.12
C PRO A 131 -7.99 -3.06 12.14
N LEU A 132 -8.57 -4.14 11.65
CA LEU A 132 -9.11 -5.19 12.50
C LEU A 132 -7.98 -5.93 13.23
N VAL A 133 -8.12 -6.09 14.55
CA VAL A 133 -7.19 -6.87 15.36
C VAL A 133 -7.45 -8.36 15.15
N VAL A 134 -6.40 -9.10 14.79
CA VAL A 134 -6.45 -10.54 14.52
C VAL A 134 -5.27 -11.28 15.14
N ASP A 135 -5.37 -12.60 15.19
CA ASP A 135 -4.20 -13.46 15.34
C ASP A 135 -3.37 -13.39 14.05
N ILE A 136 -2.30 -12.61 14.10
CA ILE A 136 -1.49 -12.27 12.91
C ILE A 136 -0.75 -13.50 12.35
N ASP A 137 -0.38 -14.45 13.21
CA ASP A 137 0.31 -15.68 12.78
C ASP A 137 -0.67 -16.57 12.00
N LYS A 138 -1.90 -16.67 12.47
CA LYS A 138 -2.97 -17.39 11.77
C LYS A 138 -3.32 -16.72 10.45
N GLU A 139 -3.58 -15.42 10.47
CA GLU A 139 -3.99 -14.67 9.27
C GLU A 139 -2.90 -14.71 8.19
N PHE A 140 -1.61 -14.60 8.55
CA PHE A 140 -0.51 -14.71 7.61
C PHE A 140 -0.46 -16.07 6.89
N ASN A 141 -0.79 -17.15 7.58
CA ASN A 141 -0.83 -18.50 7.00
C ASN A 141 -2.05 -18.73 6.09
N GLU A 142 -3.12 -17.99 6.29
CA GLU A 142 -4.39 -18.14 5.53
C GLU A 142 -4.51 -17.20 4.33
N CYS A 143 -3.67 -16.14 4.26
CA CYS A 143 -3.77 -15.09 3.25
C CYS A 143 -2.46 -14.87 2.49
N LYS A 144 -2.57 -14.27 1.32
CA LYS A 144 -1.41 -13.78 0.56
C LYS A 144 -0.99 -12.41 1.11
N CYS A 145 0.00 -12.38 2.00
CA CYS A 145 0.56 -11.13 2.50
C CYS A 145 1.63 -10.62 1.54
N ARG A 146 1.48 -9.39 1.04
CA ARG A 146 2.41 -8.78 0.09
C ARG A 146 3.18 -7.60 0.66
N GLN A 147 2.69 -7.02 1.74
CA GLN A 147 3.31 -5.91 2.44
C GLN A 147 3.07 -6.04 3.94
N LEU A 148 4.08 -5.64 4.72
CA LEU A 148 3.96 -5.47 6.17
C LEU A 148 4.01 -3.99 6.49
N CYS A 149 3.14 -3.52 7.37
CA CYS A 149 3.24 -2.19 7.94
C CYS A 149 3.79 -2.31 9.37
N ILE A 150 4.95 -1.69 9.62
CA ILE A 150 5.64 -1.71 10.90
C ILE A 150 5.53 -0.34 11.57
N TYR A 151 4.85 -0.26 12.71
CA TYR A 151 4.60 1.00 13.42
C TYR A 151 5.72 1.29 14.42
N CYS A 152 6.94 1.51 13.91
CA CYS A 152 8.13 1.73 14.73
C CYS A 152 8.92 2.98 14.31
N GLY A 153 9.77 3.47 15.19
CA GLY A 153 10.69 4.55 14.89
C GLY A 153 11.82 4.14 13.95
N GLU A 154 12.46 5.14 13.34
CA GLU A 154 13.52 4.96 12.34
C GLU A 154 14.71 4.12 12.81
N ASP A 155 15.08 4.24 14.09
CA ASP A 155 16.22 3.47 14.64
C ASP A 155 15.92 1.97 14.70
N VAL A 156 14.69 1.60 15.10
CA VAL A 156 14.23 0.21 15.11
C VAL A 156 14.09 -0.32 13.68
N GLU A 157 13.57 0.48 12.76
CA GLU A 157 13.49 0.12 11.34
C GLU A 157 14.86 -0.23 10.75
N LYS A 158 15.88 0.62 11.02
CA LYS A 158 17.25 0.37 10.56
C LYS A 158 17.77 -0.99 11.06
N GLU A 159 17.53 -1.34 12.32
CA GLU A 159 17.92 -2.63 12.88
C GLU A 159 17.16 -3.78 12.20
N ILE A 160 15.85 -3.64 11.99
CA ILE A 160 15.03 -4.63 11.27
C ILE A 160 15.61 -4.90 9.89
N MET A 161 15.91 -3.85 9.14
CA MET A 161 16.38 -3.97 7.75
C MET A 161 17.76 -4.62 7.63
N THR A 162 18.59 -4.60 8.67
CA THR A 162 19.87 -5.37 8.66
C THR A 162 19.64 -6.89 8.57
N GLN A 163 18.48 -7.37 8.99
CA GLN A 163 18.12 -8.79 9.00
C GLN A 163 17.28 -9.24 7.79
N LEU A 164 16.86 -8.28 6.95
CA LEU A 164 15.94 -8.49 5.83
C LEU A 164 16.53 -8.03 4.49
N PRO A 165 17.63 -8.65 4.01
CA PRO A 165 18.37 -8.19 2.84
C PRO A 165 17.55 -8.27 1.53
N ASN A 166 16.47 -9.04 1.50
CA ASN A 166 15.61 -9.24 0.33
C ASN A 166 14.38 -8.33 0.32
N LEU A 167 14.15 -7.56 1.38
CA LEU A 167 13.05 -6.61 1.49
C LEU A 167 13.55 -5.18 1.32
N THR A 168 12.64 -4.33 0.92
CA THR A 168 12.83 -2.87 0.90
C THR A 168 11.82 -2.23 1.82
N VAL A 169 12.17 -1.09 2.42
CA VAL A 169 11.27 -0.29 3.23
C VAL A 169 10.95 1.01 2.51
N SER A 170 9.72 1.48 2.66
CA SER A 170 9.29 2.80 2.23
C SER A 170 8.67 3.51 3.43
N ARG A 171 9.36 4.52 3.94
CA ARG A 171 8.87 5.38 5.02
C ARG A 171 8.38 6.70 4.43
N TRP A 172 7.12 7.01 4.63
CA TRP A 172 6.52 8.25 4.14
C TRP A 172 6.06 9.17 5.29
N ASN A 173 6.18 8.72 6.53
CA ASN A 173 5.86 9.48 7.74
C ASN A 173 6.95 9.25 8.81
N PRO A 174 7.39 10.29 9.57
CA PRO A 174 8.42 10.14 10.59
C PRO A 174 8.04 9.24 11.78
N TYR A 175 6.77 8.96 11.98
CA TYR A 175 6.27 8.21 13.14
C TYR A 175 6.01 6.72 12.84
N PHE A 176 5.92 6.31 11.57
CA PHE A 176 5.62 4.94 11.13
C PHE A 176 5.98 4.70 9.67
#